data_e6d1cd71bb423aae425ef403382a8eee
#
_entry.id   e6d1cd71bb423aae425ef403382a8eee
#
_cell.length_a   1.000
_cell.length_b   1.000
_cell.length_c   1.000
_cell.angle_alpha   90.00
_cell.angle_beta   90.00
_cell.angle_gamma   90.00
#
_symmetry.space_group_name_H-M   'P 1'
#
loop_
_entity.id
_entity.type
_entity.pdbx_description
1 polymer ?
#
loop_
_entity_poly.entity_id
_entity_poly.type
_entity_poly.pdbx_seq_one_letter_code
_entity_poly.pdbx_strand_id
1 'polypeptide(L)'
;MDSITVDIKRNEYVSFMGASGSGKSTLMNIIGCLDSPTGGKYKLNNKDVSNMSENELADIRNKEIGFVFQTFNLLPRASALDNVALPLVYAGYSSSQRKDLAMKALEDVDLVDRATHKPNELSGGQRQRVAIARALVNNPSIILADEPTGNLDSKTSYSIMDLFSLLHEKGNTIIMVTHEEDIAEYSKRVVRLKDGLISSDKKK
;
A
#
# COMPACT_ATOMS: atom_id res chain seq x y z
N MET A 1 9.95 -5.13 18.69
CA MET A 1 8.74 -4.33 18.98
C MET A 1 8.05 -4.96 20.17
N ASP A 2 7.77 -4.17 21.19
CA ASP A 2 7.09 -4.66 22.38
C ASP A 2 5.73 -3.98 22.56
N SER A 3 4.66 -4.82 22.62
CA SER A 3 3.32 -4.40 23.07
C SER A 3 2.69 -3.21 22.32
N ILE A 4 2.69 -3.24 20.97
CA ILE A 4 1.91 -2.28 20.20
C ILE A 4 0.45 -2.73 20.16
N THR A 5 -0.44 -1.83 20.60
CA THR A 5 -1.88 -1.97 20.41
C THR A 5 -2.39 -0.78 19.61
N VAL A 6 -2.95 -1.03 18.44
CA VAL A 6 -3.52 -0.01 17.56
C VAL A 6 -4.73 -0.59 16.84
N ASP A 7 -5.78 0.20 16.75
CA ASP A 7 -6.98 -0.11 15.97
C ASP A 7 -7.09 0.87 14.81
N ILE A 8 -7.27 0.36 13.60
CA ILE A 8 -7.45 1.14 12.37
C ILE A 8 -8.81 0.79 11.80
N LYS A 9 -9.66 1.81 11.66
CA LYS A 9 -11.02 1.64 11.17
C LYS A 9 -11.09 1.66 9.65
N ARG A 10 -12.16 1.09 9.10
CA ARG A 10 -12.45 1.25 7.66
C ARG A 10 -12.53 2.72 7.29
N ASN A 11 -12.02 3.04 6.10
CA ASN A 11 -11.91 4.40 5.59
C ASN A 11 -11.15 5.34 6.54
N GLU A 12 -10.13 4.83 7.24
CA GLU A 12 -9.19 5.66 7.98
C GLU A 12 -7.93 5.89 7.14
N TYR A 13 -7.42 7.12 7.16
CA TYR A 13 -6.13 7.45 6.57
C TYR A 13 -5.16 7.74 7.70
N VAL A 14 -4.25 6.81 7.96
CA VAL A 14 -3.30 6.87 9.07
C VAL A 14 -1.86 6.82 8.57
N SER A 15 -0.99 7.65 9.13
CA SER A 15 0.45 7.60 8.91
C SER A 15 1.17 7.10 10.17
N PHE A 16 2.06 6.13 9.97
CA PHE A 16 3.03 5.72 10.98
C PHE A 16 4.35 6.45 10.72
N MET A 17 4.81 7.20 11.70
CA MET A 17 6.03 7.98 11.65
C MET A 17 7.03 7.54 12.72
N GLY A 18 8.30 7.86 12.52
CA GLY A 18 9.37 7.64 13.50
C GLY A 18 10.73 7.62 12.84
N ALA A 19 11.79 7.74 13.64
CA ALA A 19 13.16 7.68 13.16
C ALA A 19 13.52 6.30 12.57
N SER A 20 14.64 6.21 11.87
CA SER A 20 15.17 4.92 11.45
C SER A 20 15.38 4.01 12.68
N GLY A 21 15.03 2.74 12.56
CA GLY A 21 15.11 1.78 13.68
C GLY A 21 13.95 1.84 14.68
N SER A 22 12.98 2.73 14.54
CA SER A 22 11.83 2.83 15.48
C SER A 22 10.81 1.67 15.39
N GLY A 23 10.95 0.75 14.43
CA GLY A 23 10.07 -0.40 14.25
C GLY A 23 9.03 -0.27 13.15
N LYS A 24 9.02 0.83 12.36
CA LYS A 24 8.05 1.06 11.27
C LYS A 24 7.99 -0.10 10.27
N SER A 25 9.13 -0.50 9.73
CA SER A 25 9.20 -1.59 8.73
C SER A 25 8.75 -2.93 9.31
N THR A 26 9.07 -3.22 10.57
CA THR A 26 8.59 -4.43 11.26
C THR A 26 7.07 -4.40 11.41
N LEU A 27 6.51 -3.26 11.85
CA LEU A 27 5.06 -3.08 11.96
C LEU A 27 4.37 -3.23 10.59
N MET A 28 4.96 -2.61 9.57
CA MET A 28 4.46 -2.71 8.19
C MET A 28 4.45 -4.15 7.68
N ASN A 29 5.52 -4.92 7.93
CA ASN A 29 5.59 -6.32 7.53
C ASN A 29 4.51 -7.17 8.21
N ILE A 30 4.24 -6.92 9.50
CA ILE A 30 3.17 -7.61 10.23
C ILE A 30 1.80 -7.20 9.68
N ILE A 31 1.51 -5.90 9.53
CA ILE A 31 0.24 -5.42 8.95
C ILE A 31 0.07 -5.96 7.53
N GLY A 32 1.16 -6.03 6.77
CA GLY A 32 1.19 -6.55 5.41
C GLY A 32 1.12 -8.07 5.30
N CYS A 33 1.03 -8.80 6.41
CA CYS A 33 1.11 -10.27 6.42
C CYS A 33 2.36 -10.81 5.70
N LEU A 34 3.47 -10.05 5.69
CA LEU A 34 4.79 -10.47 5.19
C LEU A 34 5.62 -11.15 6.28
N ASP A 35 5.22 -10.97 7.53
CA ASP A 35 5.80 -11.58 8.72
C ASP A 35 4.70 -11.84 9.75
N SER A 36 4.95 -12.74 10.68
CA SER A 36 4.02 -13.09 11.76
C SER A 36 4.47 -12.46 13.08
N PRO A 37 3.54 -11.95 13.91
CA PRO A 37 3.90 -11.43 15.22
C PRO A 37 4.41 -12.58 16.12
N THR A 38 5.47 -12.33 16.89
CA THR A 38 6.00 -13.29 17.87
C THR A 38 5.08 -13.51 19.07
N GLY A 39 4.08 -12.63 19.23
CA GLY A 39 3.04 -12.70 20.25
C GLY A 39 1.97 -11.67 20.03
N GLY A 40 0.85 -11.77 20.77
CA GLY A 40 -0.30 -10.91 20.59
C GLY A 40 -1.28 -11.41 19.52
N LYS A 41 -2.13 -10.50 19.00
CA LYS A 41 -3.14 -10.83 17.99
C LYS A 41 -3.20 -9.76 16.92
N TYR A 42 -3.25 -10.20 15.69
CA TYR A 42 -3.55 -9.33 14.54
C TYR A 42 -4.84 -9.76 13.88
N LYS A 43 -5.79 -8.84 13.81
CA LYS A 43 -7.07 -9.04 13.11
C LYS A 43 -7.18 -8.13 11.91
N LEU A 44 -7.43 -8.70 10.75
CA LEU A 44 -7.75 -7.99 9.50
C LEU A 44 -9.17 -8.36 9.09
N ASN A 45 -10.05 -7.36 8.91
CA ASN A 45 -11.47 -7.59 8.59
C ASN A 45 -12.15 -8.59 9.55
N ASN A 46 -11.92 -8.45 10.87
CA ASN A 46 -12.41 -9.36 11.92
C ASN A 46 -11.86 -10.80 11.88
N LYS A 47 -10.97 -11.12 10.92
CA LYS A 47 -10.31 -12.41 10.82
C LYS A 47 -8.98 -12.37 11.55
N ASP A 48 -8.75 -13.29 12.49
CA ASP A 48 -7.46 -13.42 13.17
C ASP A 48 -6.45 -14.08 12.22
N VAL A 49 -5.41 -13.35 11.85
CA VAL A 49 -4.38 -13.79 10.92
C VAL A 49 -3.06 -14.14 11.61
N SER A 50 -3.01 -14.02 12.95
CA SER A 50 -1.77 -14.16 13.74
C SER A 50 -1.08 -15.52 13.60
N ASN A 51 -1.86 -16.59 13.39
CA ASN A 51 -1.36 -17.97 13.37
C ASN A 51 -1.68 -18.69 12.06
N MET A 52 -1.89 -17.95 10.97
CA MET A 52 -2.14 -18.52 9.66
C MET A 52 -0.86 -19.08 9.05
N SER A 53 -1.01 -20.14 8.25
CA SER A 53 0.07 -20.67 7.42
C SER A 53 0.50 -19.68 6.34
N GLU A 54 1.70 -19.84 5.79
CA GLU A 54 2.23 -19.02 4.71
C GLU A 54 1.30 -18.96 3.49
N ASN A 55 0.63 -20.07 3.15
CA ASN A 55 -0.33 -20.11 2.05
C ASN A 55 -1.58 -19.28 2.34
N GLU A 56 -2.10 -19.36 3.57
CA GLU A 56 -3.25 -18.55 3.99
C GLU A 56 -2.89 -17.06 4.04
N LEU A 57 -1.68 -16.72 4.55
CA LEU A 57 -1.19 -15.35 4.53
C LEU A 57 -0.99 -14.82 3.10
N ALA A 58 -0.54 -15.68 2.16
CA ALA A 58 -0.43 -15.31 0.75
C ALA A 58 -1.80 -14.99 0.13
N ASP A 59 -2.82 -15.76 0.46
CA ASP A 59 -4.21 -15.50 0.05
C ASP A 59 -4.74 -14.17 0.62
N ILE A 60 -4.48 -13.91 1.90
CA ILE A 60 -4.84 -12.65 2.56
C ILE A 60 -4.12 -11.48 1.88
N ARG A 61 -2.81 -11.57 1.66
CA ARG A 61 -2.04 -10.52 0.96
C ARG A 61 -2.63 -10.21 -0.40
N ASN A 62 -2.98 -11.23 -1.18
CA ASN A 62 -3.52 -11.02 -2.51
C ASN A 62 -4.91 -10.35 -2.51
N LYS A 63 -5.78 -10.72 -1.56
CA LYS A 63 -7.20 -10.31 -1.56
C LYS A 63 -7.45 -9.03 -0.76
N GLU A 64 -6.72 -8.84 0.35
CA GLU A 64 -7.05 -7.82 1.35
C GLU A 64 -6.06 -6.66 1.39
N ILE A 65 -4.85 -6.81 0.79
CA ILE A 65 -3.78 -5.84 0.97
C ILE A 65 -3.22 -5.39 -0.38
N GLY A 66 -3.31 -4.09 -0.64
CA GLY A 66 -2.64 -3.45 -1.76
C GLY A 66 -1.32 -2.80 -1.31
N PHE A 67 -0.18 -3.27 -1.82
CA PHE A 67 1.12 -2.71 -1.47
C PHE A 67 1.60 -1.66 -2.46
N VAL A 68 2.08 -0.53 -1.92
CA VAL A 68 2.78 0.53 -2.65
C VAL A 68 4.13 0.78 -1.98
N PHE A 69 5.22 0.60 -2.71
CA PHE A 69 6.59 0.71 -2.19
C PHE A 69 7.32 1.94 -2.76
N GLN A 70 8.31 2.42 -2.04
CA GLN A 70 9.20 3.50 -2.45
C GLN A 70 9.89 3.20 -3.79
N THR A 71 10.32 1.96 -4.02
CA THR A 71 11.03 1.51 -5.22
C THR A 71 10.13 0.98 -6.34
N PHE A 72 8.79 1.23 -6.23
CA PHE A 72 7.73 0.81 -7.16
C PHE A 72 7.57 -0.71 -7.28
N ASN A 73 8.64 -1.48 -7.22
CA ASN A 73 8.68 -2.95 -7.34
C ASN A 73 7.90 -3.47 -8.57
N LEU A 74 8.07 -2.80 -9.70
CA LEU A 74 7.50 -3.23 -10.98
C LEU A 74 8.38 -4.27 -11.66
N LEU A 75 7.75 -5.24 -12.33
CA LEU A 75 8.44 -6.21 -13.18
C LEU A 75 9.01 -5.48 -14.42
N PRO A 76 10.33 -5.39 -14.59
CA PRO A 76 10.95 -4.49 -15.56
C PRO A 76 10.72 -4.89 -17.03
N ARG A 77 10.38 -6.16 -17.28
CA ARG A 77 10.12 -6.70 -18.63
C ARG A 77 8.64 -6.76 -18.98
N ALA A 78 7.75 -6.55 -18.02
CA ALA A 78 6.30 -6.53 -18.19
C ALA A 78 5.81 -5.10 -18.49
N SER A 79 4.75 -4.97 -19.26
CA SER A 79 4.08 -3.69 -19.50
C SER A 79 3.41 -3.14 -18.23
N ALA A 80 2.97 -1.88 -18.24
CA ALA A 80 2.16 -1.33 -17.16
C ALA A 80 0.90 -2.16 -16.92
N LEU A 81 0.20 -2.53 -17.99
CA LEU A 81 -0.99 -3.39 -17.94
C LEU A 81 -0.69 -4.75 -17.29
N ASP A 82 0.41 -5.41 -17.69
CA ASP A 82 0.78 -6.72 -17.15
C ASP A 82 1.20 -6.63 -15.68
N ASN A 83 1.89 -5.56 -15.28
CA ASN A 83 2.20 -5.29 -13.87
C ASN A 83 0.94 -5.15 -13.03
N VAL A 84 -0.05 -4.39 -13.50
CA VAL A 84 -1.33 -4.20 -12.80
C VAL A 84 -2.15 -5.49 -12.80
N ALA A 85 -2.11 -6.28 -13.86
CA ALA A 85 -2.84 -7.55 -13.96
C ALA A 85 -2.26 -8.68 -13.07
N LEU A 86 -1.03 -8.54 -12.59
CA LEU A 86 -0.33 -9.62 -11.86
C LEU A 86 -1.10 -10.17 -10.64
N PRO A 87 -1.64 -9.33 -9.73
CA PRO A 87 -2.41 -9.83 -8.59
C PRO A 87 -3.66 -10.63 -9.00
N LEU A 88 -4.26 -10.31 -10.14
CA LEU A 88 -5.43 -11.00 -10.68
C LEU A 88 -5.12 -12.42 -11.18
N VAL A 89 -3.85 -12.68 -11.55
CA VAL A 89 -3.38 -14.03 -11.89
C VAL A 89 -3.51 -14.95 -10.67
N TYR A 90 -3.02 -14.50 -9.53
CA TYR A 90 -3.10 -15.23 -8.26
C TYR A 90 -4.54 -15.34 -7.72
N ALA A 91 -5.39 -14.36 -8.05
CA ALA A 91 -6.81 -14.38 -7.70
C ALA A 91 -7.64 -15.31 -8.61
N GLY A 92 -7.04 -15.93 -9.66
CA GLY A 92 -7.70 -16.91 -10.51
C GLY A 92 -8.57 -16.34 -11.63
N TYR A 93 -8.48 -15.03 -11.94
CA TYR A 93 -9.24 -14.43 -13.04
C TYR A 93 -8.78 -14.93 -14.41
N SER A 94 -9.72 -15.06 -15.36
CA SER A 94 -9.42 -15.37 -16.75
C SER A 94 -8.61 -14.25 -17.42
N SER A 95 -7.92 -14.56 -18.53
CA SER A 95 -7.10 -13.58 -19.25
C SER A 95 -7.87 -12.35 -19.70
N SER A 96 -9.12 -12.52 -20.19
CA SER A 96 -9.97 -11.39 -20.57
C SER A 96 -10.31 -10.52 -19.36
N GLN A 97 -10.80 -11.12 -18.28
CA GLN A 97 -11.14 -10.40 -17.04
C GLN A 97 -9.96 -9.63 -16.46
N ARG A 98 -8.76 -10.24 -16.47
CA ARG A 98 -7.54 -9.57 -16.00
C ARG A 98 -7.24 -8.30 -16.81
N LYS A 99 -7.36 -8.38 -18.15
CA LYS A 99 -7.13 -7.24 -19.03
C LYS A 99 -8.11 -6.11 -18.75
N ASP A 100 -9.41 -6.42 -18.62
CA ASP A 100 -10.45 -5.44 -18.42
C ASP A 100 -10.30 -4.75 -17.04
N LEU A 101 -10.08 -5.53 -15.98
CA LEU A 101 -9.88 -5.01 -14.62
C LEU A 101 -8.59 -4.19 -14.50
N ALA A 102 -7.48 -4.66 -15.09
CA ALA A 102 -6.23 -3.92 -15.07
C ALA A 102 -6.32 -2.62 -15.88
N MET A 103 -7.04 -2.61 -17.00
CA MET A 103 -7.26 -1.39 -17.78
C MET A 103 -8.07 -0.37 -16.99
N LYS A 104 -9.13 -0.81 -16.29
CA LYS A 104 -9.91 0.06 -15.40
C LYS A 104 -9.06 0.62 -14.25
N ALA A 105 -8.20 -0.19 -13.65
CA ALA A 105 -7.28 0.29 -12.61
C ALA A 105 -6.25 1.30 -13.14
N LEU A 106 -5.81 1.18 -14.40
CA LEU A 106 -4.97 2.19 -15.06
C LEU A 106 -5.73 3.48 -15.36
N GLU A 107 -7.03 3.40 -15.68
CA GLU A 107 -7.91 4.56 -15.86
C GLU A 107 -8.04 5.35 -14.55
N ASP A 108 -8.21 4.66 -13.42
CA ASP A 108 -8.31 5.29 -12.09
C ASP A 108 -7.07 6.10 -11.68
N VAL A 109 -5.93 5.91 -12.37
CA VAL A 109 -4.67 6.62 -12.14
C VAL A 109 -4.17 7.43 -13.35
N ASP A 110 -5.02 7.67 -14.35
CA ASP A 110 -4.72 8.43 -15.58
C ASP A 110 -3.55 7.87 -16.41
N LEU A 111 -3.50 6.56 -16.63
CA LEU A 111 -2.40 5.89 -17.36
C LEU A 111 -2.87 4.93 -18.48
N VAL A 112 -4.09 5.09 -18.99
CA VAL A 112 -4.61 4.23 -20.08
C VAL A 112 -3.72 4.29 -21.32
N ASP A 113 -3.26 5.48 -21.71
CA ASP A 113 -2.36 5.72 -22.84
C ASP A 113 -0.94 5.15 -22.65
N ARG A 114 -0.61 4.72 -21.43
CA ARG A 114 0.66 4.11 -21.04
C ARG A 114 0.56 2.60 -20.78
N ALA A 115 -0.58 1.98 -21.02
CA ALA A 115 -0.84 0.58 -20.70
C ALA A 115 0.20 -0.41 -21.28
N THR A 116 0.72 -0.13 -22.48
CA THR A 116 1.70 -0.98 -23.17
C THR A 116 3.16 -0.64 -22.85
N HIS A 117 3.43 0.48 -22.17
CA HIS A 117 4.79 0.91 -21.85
C HIS A 117 5.40 0.04 -20.74
N LYS A 118 6.71 -0.17 -20.82
CA LYS A 118 7.49 -0.84 -19.78
C LYS A 118 7.99 0.17 -18.74
N PRO A 119 8.38 -0.26 -17.54
CA PRO A 119 8.82 0.63 -16.46
C PRO A 119 9.97 1.58 -16.84
N ASN A 120 10.89 1.15 -17.73
CA ASN A 120 11.99 1.99 -18.22
C ASN A 120 11.55 3.08 -19.21
N GLU A 121 10.33 3.02 -19.72
CA GLU A 121 9.72 4.00 -20.62
C GLU A 121 8.82 5.00 -19.88
N LEU A 122 8.71 4.86 -18.55
CA LEU A 122 7.85 5.64 -17.68
C LEU A 122 8.65 6.55 -16.75
N SER A 123 8.13 7.75 -16.48
CA SER A 123 8.67 8.62 -15.44
C SER A 123 8.51 8.01 -14.04
N GLY A 124 9.20 8.56 -13.02
CA GLY A 124 9.06 8.13 -11.63
C GLY A 124 7.61 8.15 -11.14
N GLY A 125 6.91 9.27 -11.38
CA GLY A 125 5.51 9.41 -11.01
C GLY A 125 4.58 8.46 -11.75
N GLN A 126 4.82 8.21 -13.05
CA GLN A 126 4.06 7.22 -13.80
C GLN A 126 4.28 5.80 -13.26
N ARG A 127 5.52 5.43 -12.92
CA ARG A 127 5.82 4.13 -12.28
C ARG A 127 5.09 3.99 -10.95
N GLN A 128 5.04 5.06 -10.14
CA GLN A 128 4.33 5.03 -8.87
C GLN A 128 2.81 4.90 -9.07
N ARG A 129 2.23 5.60 -10.05
CA ARG A 129 0.82 5.42 -10.42
C ARG A 129 0.51 3.99 -10.88
N VAL A 130 1.40 3.34 -11.66
CA VAL A 130 1.26 1.90 -12.01
C VAL A 130 1.30 1.03 -10.75
N ALA A 131 2.21 1.30 -9.80
CA ALA A 131 2.27 0.56 -8.54
C ALA A 131 0.99 0.74 -7.70
N ILE A 132 0.40 1.95 -7.69
CA ILE A 132 -0.88 2.24 -7.02
C ILE A 132 -2.02 1.49 -7.73
N ALA A 133 -2.11 1.53 -9.06
CA ALA A 133 -3.11 0.78 -9.82
C ALA A 133 -3.04 -0.73 -9.54
N ARG A 134 -1.82 -1.29 -9.49
CA ARG A 134 -1.59 -2.69 -9.11
C ARG A 134 -2.08 -2.99 -7.69
N ALA A 135 -1.87 -2.06 -6.76
CA ALA A 135 -2.34 -2.22 -5.39
C ALA A 135 -3.87 -2.24 -5.29
N LEU A 136 -4.56 -1.48 -6.16
CA LEU A 136 -6.02 -1.33 -6.15
C LEU A 136 -6.79 -2.44 -6.88
N VAL A 137 -6.15 -3.16 -7.80
CA VAL A 137 -6.82 -3.99 -8.82
C VAL A 137 -7.71 -5.11 -8.26
N ASN A 138 -7.38 -5.64 -7.07
CA ASN A 138 -8.19 -6.64 -6.35
C ASN A 138 -9.22 -6.01 -5.38
N ASN A 139 -9.38 -4.68 -5.38
CA ASN A 139 -10.23 -3.96 -4.42
C ASN A 139 -9.93 -4.32 -2.96
N PRO A 140 -8.69 -4.10 -2.50
CA PRO A 140 -8.23 -4.54 -1.19
C PRO A 140 -8.93 -3.80 -0.03
N SER A 141 -8.93 -4.39 1.16
CA SER A 141 -9.45 -3.77 2.38
C SER A 141 -8.56 -2.64 2.90
N ILE A 142 -7.25 -2.74 2.65
CA ILE A 142 -6.26 -1.74 3.03
C ILE A 142 -5.24 -1.51 1.90
N ILE A 143 -4.83 -0.25 1.75
CA ILE A 143 -3.67 0.14 0.96
C ILE A 143 -2.53 0.42 1.94
N LEU A 144 -1.44 -0.31 1.83
CA LEU A 144 -0.26 -0.19 2.67
C LEU A 144 0.87 0.46 1.86
N ALA A 145 1.22 1.71 2.16
CA ALA A 145 2.18 2.51 1.42
C ALA A 145 3.44 2.75 2.25
N ASP A 146 4.59 2.27 1.76
CA ASP A 146 5.91 2.45 2.37
C ASP A 146 6.70 3.53 1.65
N GLU A 147 6.84 4.68 2.28
CA GLU A 147 7.53 5.85 1.76
C GLU A 147 7.22 6.13 0.27
N PRO A 148 5.92 6.25 -0.11
CA PRO A 148 5.50 6.21 -1.51
C PRO A 148 6.02 7.38 -2.36
N THR A 149 6.62 8.38 -1.75
CA THR A 149 7.17 9.59 -2.38
C THR A 149 8.69 9.66 -2.36
N GLY A 150 9.37 8.80 -1.61
CA GLY A 150 10.79 8.93 -1.29
C GLY A 150 11.77 8.86 -2.48
N ASN A 151 11.30 8.44 -3.67
CA ASN A 151 12.10 8.42 -4.91
C ASN A 151 11.57 9.39 -5.99
N LEU A 152 10.78 10.40 -5.57
CA LEU A 152 10.13 11.35 -6.47
C LEU A 152 10.59 12.78 -6.16
N ASP A 153 10.51 13.65 -7.15
CA ASP A 153 10.65 15.10 -6.92
C ASP A 153 9.41 15.65 -6.18
N SER A 154 9.56 16.78 -5.52
CA SER A 154 8.52 17.35 -4.66
C SER A 154 7.19 17.58 -5.38
N LYS A 155 7.20 18.07 -6.64
CA LYS A 155 5.98 18.30 -7.40
C LYS A 155 5.24 17.00 -7.70
N THR A 156 5.99 15.97 -8.08
CA THR A 156 5.46 14.64 -8.34
C THR A 156 4.96 13.99 -7.04
N SER A 157 5.68 14.18 -5.93
CA SER A 157 5.29 13.69 -4.60
C SER A 157 3.91 14.21 -4.21
N TYR A 158 3.68 15.51 -4.30
CA TYR A 158 2.36 16.10 -3.99
C TYR A 158 1.26 15.54 -4.90
N SER A 159 1.51 15.39 -6.20
CA SER A 159 0.54 14.77 -7.12
C SER A 159 0.19 13.32 -6.75
N ILE A 160 1.14 12.55 -6.21
CA ILE A 160 0.88 11.19 -5.70
C ILE A 160 0.09 11.25 -4.39
N MET A 161 0.38 12.22 -3.51
CA MET A 161 -0.37 12.39 -2.26
C MET A 161 -1.82 12.84 -2.52
N ASP A 162 -2.05 13.70 -3.52
CA ASP A 162 -3.40 14.07 -3.97
C ASP A 162 -4.17 12.85 -4.47
N LEU A 163 -3.51 11.93 -5.20
CA LEU A 163 -4.11 10.66 -5.61
C LEU A 163 -4.51 9.80 -4.40
N PHE A 164 -3.65 9.68 -3.36
CA PHE A 164 -4.01 8.97 -2.12
C PHE A 164 -5.20 9.63 -1.41
N SER A 165 -5.26 10.96 -1.38
CA SER A 165 -6.40 11.69 -0.81
C SER A 165 -7.69 11.37 -1.53
N LEU A 166 -7.68 11.38 -2.88
CA LEU A 166 -8.82 10.99 -3.71
C LEU A 166 -9.25 9.52 -3.45
N LEU A 167 -8.29 8.61 -3.31
CA LEU A 167 -8.59 7.21 -2.99
C LEU A 167 -9.22 7.07 -1.60
N HIS A 168 -8.75 7.83 -0.62
CA HIS A 168 -9.37 7.88 0.71
C HIS A 168 -10.81 8.42 0.64
N GLU A 169 -11.07 9.49 -0.11
CA GLU A 169 -12.41 10.04 -0.34
C GLU A 169 -13.35 9.02 -1.02
N LYS A 170 -12.81 8.16 -1.89
CA LYS A 170 -13.55 7.04 -2.49
C LYS A 170 -13.82 5.87 -1.52
N GLY A 171 -13.38 5.95 -0.28
CA GLY A 171 -13.68 4.96 0.78
C GLY A 171 -12.55 3.98 1.08
N ASN A 172 -11.35 4.14 0.50
CA ASN A 172 -10.22 3.26 0.79
C ASN A 172 -9.63 3.53 2.18
N THR A 173 -9.22 2.47 2.88
CA THR A 173 -8.41 2.57 4.10
C THR A 173 -6.95 2.64 3.70
N ILE A 174 -6.24 3.67 4.16
CA ILE A 174 -4.84 3.91 3.79
C ILE A 174 -3.98 3.89 5.04
N ILE A 175 -2.96 3.06 5.02
CA ILE A 175 -1.91 2.98 6.03
C ILE A 175 -0.61 3.38 5.37
N MET A 176 -0.04 4.49 5.77
CA MET A 176 1.19 5.02 5.22
C MET A 176 2.32 4.94 6.24
N VAL A 177 3.50 4.58 5.79
CA VAL A 177 4.74 4.70 6.56
C VAL A 177 5.55 5.81 5.90
N THR A 178 5.93 6.82 6.68
CA THR A 178 6.79 7.90 6.21
C THR A 178 7.62 8.49 7.37
N HIS A 179 8.72 9.13 7.04
CA HIS A 179 9.50 9.94 7.97
C HIS A 179 9.38 11.44 7.66
N GLU A 180 8.67 11.81 6.60
CA GLU A 180 8.46 13.17 6.13
C GLU A 180 7.18 13.76 6.76
N GLU A 181 7.31 14.90 7.45
CA GLU A 181 6.19 15.56 8.17
C GLU A 181 5.12 16.07 7.20
N ASP A 182 5.52 16.70 6.10
CA ASP A 182 4.63 17.24 5.08
C ASP A 182 3.81 16.13 4.38
N ILE A 183 4.41 14.97 4.16
CA ILE A 183 3.72 13.79 3.63
C ILE A 183 2.71 13.23 4.64
N ALA A 184 3.10 13.17 5.92
CA ALA A 184 2.19 12.72 6.98
C ALA A 184 1.01 13.69 7.21
N GLU A 185 1.12 14.94 6.78
CA GLU A 185 0.03 15.92 6.88
C GLU A 185 -1.20 15.57 6.05
N TYR A 186 -1.06 14.78 4.99
CA TYR A 186 -2.18 14.27 4.19
C TYR A 186 -3.07 13.29 4.97
N SER A 187 -2.51 12.58 5.95
CA SER A 187 -3.29 11.64 6.78
C SER A 187 -4.17 12.36 7.80
N LYS A 188 -5.26 11.71 8.21
CA LYS A 188 -6.18 12.20 9.24
C LYS A 188 -5.78 11.77 10.66
N ARG A 189 -4.79 10.88 10.77
CA ARG A 189 -4.25 10.38 12.03
C ARG A 189 -2.76 10.11 11.88
N VAL A 190 -1.97 10.52 12.85
CA VAL A 190 -0.53 10.29 12.88
C VAL A 190 -0.17 9.52 14.14
N VAL A 191 0.38 8.32 13.95
CA VAL A 191 0.90 7.45 15.02
C VAL A 191 2.43 7.51 14.97
N ARG A 192 3.05 7.97 16.04
CA ARG A 192 4.52 8.05 16.12
C ARG A 192 5.09 6.87 16.88
N LEU A 193 6.08 6.23 16.27
CA LEU A 193 6.83 5.14 16.84
C LEU A 193 8.18 5.63 17.34
N LYS A 194 8.58 5.17 18.51
CA LYS A 194 9.90 5.38 19.09
C LYS A 194 10.33 4.12 19.83
N ASP A 195 11.51 3.61 19.53
CA ASP A 195 12.12 2.46 20.20
C ASP A 195 11.18 1.22 20.27
N GLY A 196 10.41 0.98 19.20
CA GLY A 196 9.48 -0.15 19.12
C GLY A 196 8.14 0.04 19.83
N LEU A 197 7.84 1.23 20.36
CA LEU A 197 6.61 1.57 21.07
C LEU A 197 5.87 2.73 20.38
N ILE A 198 4.56 2.85 20.64
CA ILE A 198 3.79 4.04 20.24
C ILE A 198 4.10 5.16 21.23
N SER A 199 4.74 6.23 20.76
CA SER A 199 5.04 7.42 21.57
C SER A 199 3.93 8.46 21.53
N SER A 200 3.15 8.52 20.45
CA SER A 200 1.94 9.34 20.34
C SER A 200 1.01 8.82 19.26
N ASP A 201 -0.28 9.08 19.44
CA ASP A 201 -1.36 8.75 18.51
C ASP A 201 -2.32 9.94 18.47
N LYS A 202 -2.33 10.69 17.38
CA LYS A 202 -3.10 11.93 17.25
C LYS A 202 -3.98 11.89 16.02
N LYS A 203 -5.27 12.14 16.20
CA LYS A 203 -6.23 12.45 15.13
C LYS A 203 -6.20 13.96 14.87
N LYS A 204 -6.31 14.32 13.60
CA LYS A 204 -6.50 15.71 13.15
C LYS A 204 -7.98 16.04 13.09
#